data_88058e3f4ee433d112a82a715c1e0f9d
#
_entry.id   88058e3f4ee433d112a82a715c1e0f9d
#
_cell.length_a   1.000
_cell.length_b   1.000
_cell.length_c   1.000
_cell.angle_alpha   90.00
_cell.angle_beta   90.00
_cell.angle_gamma   90.00
#
_symmetry.space_group_name_H-M   'P 1'
#
loop_
_entity.id
_entity.type
_entity.pdbx_description
1 polymer ?
#
loop_
_entity_poly.entity_id
_entity_poly.type
_entity_poly.pdbx_seq_one_letter_code
_entity_poly.pdbx_strand_id
1 'polypeptide(L)' 'MIYERIKKLCSARGISIYELEKTLGFTRGHLYKWKESSPTTEKIKLVADYFGVTIDYLVSE' A
#
# COMPACT_ATOMS: atom_id res chain seq x y z
N MET A 1 -3.60 7.65 -7.82
CA MET A 1 -2.20 7.34 -7.47
C MET A 1 -2.17 6.24 -6.43
N ILE A 2 -1.09 5.48 -6.41
CA ILE A 2 -1.03 4.26 -5.61
C ILE A 2 -1.20 4.48 -4.11
N TYR A 3 -0.58 5.51 -3.55
CA TYR A 3 -0.67 5.77 -2.12
C TYR A 3 -2.10 6.04 -1.67
N GLU A 4 -2.81 6.85 -2.43
CA GLU A 4 -4.19 7.20 -2.07
C GLU A 4 -5.12 6.01 -2.18
N ARG A 5 -4.87 5.13 -3.15
CA ARG A 5 -5.67 3.92 -3.27
C ARG A 5 -5.43 2.98 -2.10
N ILE A 6 -4.17 2.85 -1.68
CA ILE A 6 -3.84 2.05 -0.50
C ILE A 6 -4.49 2.64 0.74
N LYS A 7 -4.49 3.97 0.85
CA LYS A 7 -5.10 4.66 1.97
C LYS A 7 -6.61 4.37 2.05
N LYS A 8 -7.27 4.36 0.90
CA LYS A 8 -8.70 4.02 0.85
C LYS A 8 -8.94 2.58 1.27
N LEU A 9 -8.09 1.66 0.85
CA LEU A 9 -8.22 0.27 1.22
C LEU A 9 -8.02 0.08 2.72
N CYS A 10 -7.06 0.78 3.31
CA CYS A 10 -6.86 0.74 4.75
C CYS A 10 -8.09 1.25 5.49
N SER A 11 -8.66 2.36 5.02
CA SER A 11 -9.84 2.93 5.63
C SER A 11 -11.01 1.96 5.58
N ALA A 12 -11.18 1.29 4.45
CA ALA A 12 -12.26 0.31 4.30
C ALA A 12 -12.10 -0.88 5.24
N ARG A 13 -10.87 -1.20 5.61
CA ARG A 13 -10.57 -2.28 6.54
C ARG A 13 -10.54 -1.82 8.00
N GLY A 14 -10.63 -0.52 8.24
CA GLY A 14 -10.54 0.03 9.59
C GLY A 14 -9.15 -0.03 10.18
N ILE A 15 -8.12 0.04 9.34
CA ILE A 15 -6.73 0.05 9.79
C ILE A 15 -6.06 1.34 9.33
N SER A 16 -4.96 1.68 9.97
CA SER A 16 -4.17 2.85 9.59
C SER A 16 -3.05 2.42 8.63
N ILE A 17 -2.49 3.40 7.94
CA ILE A 17 -1.31 3.17 7.10
C ILE A 17 -0.17 2.60 7.95
N TYR A 18 -0.02 3.14 9.17
CA TYR A 18 1.02 2.65 10.08
C TYR A 18 0.83 1.17 10.42
N GLU A 19 -0.40 0.76 10.67
CA GLU A 19 -0.70 -0.64 10.96
C GLU A 19 -0.37 -1.54 9.78
N LEU A 20 -0.65 -1.07 8.56
CA LEU A 20 -0.30 -1.83 7.37
C LEU A 20 1.20 -1.96 7.23
N GLU A 21 1.95 -0.89 7.43
CA GLU A 21 3.41 -0.93 7.38
C GLU A 21 3.96 -1.93 8.38
N LYS A 22 3.43 -1.89 9.58
CA LYS A 22 3.88 -2.80 10.64
C LYS A 22 3.59 -4.25 10.29
N THR A 23 2.41 -4.51 9.75
CA THR A 23 2.01 -5.87 9.38
C THR A 23 2.90 -6.42 8.27
N LEU A 24 3.26 -5.60 7.31
CA LEU A 24 4.06 -6.03 6.15
C LEU A 24 5.57 -5.96 6.40
N GLY A 25 5.98 -5.50 7.58
CA GLY A 25 7.39 -5.41 7.90
C GLY A 25 8.08 -4.21 7.26
N PHE A 26 7.31 -3.19 6.89
CA PHE A 26 7.88 -1.95 6.34
C PHE A 26 8.25 -1.02 7.46
N THR A 27 9.20 -0.11 7.20
CA THR A 27 9.54 0.93 8.16
C THR A 27 8.43 1.98 8.20
N ARG A 28 8.38 2.71 9.30
CA ARG A 28 7.39 3.77 9.46
C ARG A 28 7.62 4.85 8.39
N GLY A 29 6.55 5.25 7.72
CA GLY A 29 6.62 6.24 6.66
C GLY A 29 7.02 5.67 5.31
N HIS A 30 7.25 4.36 5.24
CA HIS A 30 7.65 3.73 3.99
C HIS A 30 6.63 3.93 2.87
N LEU A 31 5.35 3.72 3.19
CA LEU A 31 4.28 3.86 2.19
C LEU A 31 4.07 5.33 1.80
N TYR A 32 4.31 6.24 2.71
CA TYR A 32 4.16 7.66 2.41
C TYR A 32 5.09 8.09 1.28
N LYS A 33 6.27 7.48 1.21
CA LYS A 33 7.25 7.79 0.17
C LYS A 33 6.77 7.39 -1.23
N TRP A 34 5.79 6.51 -1.31
CA TRP A 34 5.23 6.09 -2.59
C TRP A 34 4.43 7.19 -3.27
N LYS A 35 4.22 8.30 -2.61
CA LYS A 35 3.64 9.50 -3.24
C LYS A 35 4.62 10.13 -4.22
N GLU A 36 5.91 9.98 -3.98
CA GLU A 36 6.96 10.62 -4.76
C GLU A 36 7.82 9.64 -5.54
N SER A 37 8.02 8.44 -5.01
CA SER A 37 8.89 7.43 -5.63
C SER A 37 8.10 6.22 -6.05
N SER A 38 8.53 5.59 -7.14
CA SER A 38 7.92 4.34 -7.57
C SER A 38 8.43 3.19 -6.70
N PRO A 39 7.52 2.44 -6.07
CA PRO A 39 7.94 1.26 -5.30
C PRO A 39 8.34 0.12 -6.23
N THR A 40 9.03 -0.87 -5.69
CA THR A 40 9.37 -2.07 -6.46
C THR A 40 8.12 -2.93 -6.61
N THR A 41 8.11 -3.75 -7.67
CA THR A 41 7.00 -4.66 -7.90
C THR A 41 6.79 -5.61 -6.73
N GLU A 42 7.88 -6.08 -6.11
CA GLU A 42 7.79 -6.98 -4.98
C GLU A 42 7.02 -6.36 -3.81
N LYS A 43 7.29 -5.09 -3.52
CA LYS A 43 6.63 -4.39 -2.42
C LYS A 43 5.17 -4.09 -2.75
N ILE A 44 4.89 -3.73 -3.99
CA ILE A 44 3.51 -3.54 -4.44
C ILE A 44 2.74 -4.84 -4.28
N LYS A 45 3.36 -5.96 -4.64
CA LYS A 45 2.72 -7.27 -4.55
C LYS A 45 2.36 -7.62 -3.10
N LEU A 46 3.22 -7.29 -2.15
CA LEU A 46 2.92 -7.53 -0.74
C LEU A 46 1.63 -6.83 -0.32
N VAL A 47 1.48 -5.58 -0.73
CA VAL A 47 0.28 -4.81 -0.40
C VAL A 47 -0.94 -5.38 -1.12
N ALA A 48 -0.78 -5.71 -2.41
CA ALA A 48 -1.88 -6.27 -3.20
C ALA A 48 -2.37 -7.57 -2.59
N ASP A 49 -1.44 -8.45 -2.23
CA ASP A 49 -1.80 -9.74 -1.63
C ASP A 49 -2.50 -9.56 -0.29
N TYR A 50 -2.06 -8.60 0.51
CA TYR A 50 -2.68 -8.33 1.79
C TYR A 50 -4.16 -7.96 1.64
N PHE A 51 -4.46 -7.12 0.66
CA PHE A 51 -5.84 -6.67 0.43
C PHE A 51 -6.63 -7.58 -0.50
N GLY A 52 -5.99 -8.57 -1.11
CA GLY A 52 -6.67 -9.47 -2.05
C GLY A 52 -7.04 -8.78 -3.36
N VAL A 53 -6.23 -7.82 -3.79
CA VAL A 53 -6.46 -7.10 -5.05
C VAL A 53 -5.28 -7.32 -5.99
N THR A 54 -5.43 -6.91 -7.25
CA THR A 54 -4.34 -7.05 -8.22
C THR A 54 -3.38 -5.86 -8.11
N ILE A 55 -2.17 -6.06 -8.62
CA ILE A 55 -1.20 -4.97 -8.73
C ILE A 55 -1.78 -3.89 -9.64
N ASP A 56 -2.43 -4.29 -10.75
CA ASP A 56 -3.04 -3.36 -11.68
C ASP A 56 -4.05 -2.45 -10.97
N TYR A 57 -4.83 -3.02 -10.06
CA TYR A 57 -5.79 -2.23 -9.30
C TYR A 57 -5.11 -1.13 -8.50
N LEU A 58 -3.97 -1.45 -7.89
CA LEU A 58 -3.26 -0.49 -7.06
C LEU A 58 -2.62 0.63 -7.87
N VAL A 59 -2.10 0.32 -9.06
CA VAL A 59 -1.36 1.30 -9.86
C VAL A 59 -2.21 2.05 -10.87
N SER A 60 -3.41 1.56 -11.17
CA SER A 60 -4.28 2.25 -12.13
C SER A 60 -4.90 3.48 -11.49
N GLU A 61 -5.27 4.42 -12.33
CA GLU A 61 -5.87 5.68 -11.85
C GLU A 61 -7.36 5.74 -12.06
#